data_bf4429d0f28955ce0516fbd017c6e92e
#
_entry.id   bf4429d0f28955ce0516fbd017c6e92e
#
_cell.length_a   1.000
_cell.length_b   1.000
_cell.length_c   1.000
_cell.angle_alpha   90.00
_cell.angle_beta   90.00
_cell.angle_gamma   90.00
#
_symmetry.space_group_name_H-M   'P 1'
#
loop_
_entity.id
_entity.type
_entity.pdbx_description
1 polymer ?
#
loop_
_entity_poly.entity_id
_entity_poly.type
_entity_poly.pdbx_seq_one_letter_code
_entity_poly.pdbx_strand_id
1 'polypeptide(L)'
;MVKAVLFDLADTLLQFDHLDPRALFKMGARNTYRHLHTMKLPLPEFEVYTRVHFRAFRRQYIWSNIRRRDFNVNDVICRVLTKLAIPVVDSDIPELVWRWYRPVVRKATVETGTRAMLREIRQMGLKLAIVSNTCAPDYCLDRHLENEKLLEFFPTRVYSSNTLYRKPHPEIFRVALDKLNVSAEEAIFVGDLLGADINGARRAGMITVWKPAARTKSARKRRVRPDHEIEKITDLMDVLCHTAQLR
;
A
#
# COMPACT_ATOMS: atom_id res chain seq x y z
N MET A 1 -15.37 23.05 3.27
CA MET A 1 -14.95 22.45 4.57
C MET A 1 -14.44 21.03 4.30
N VAL A 2 -13.33 20.62 4.92
CA VAL A 2 -12.82 19.26 4.78
C VAL A 2 -13.80 18.27 5.37
N LYS A 3 -14.06 17.16 4.65
CA LYS A 3 -14.97 16.07 5.04
C LYS A 3 -14.28 14.71 5.07
N ALA A 4 -13.10 14.58 4.45
CA ALA A 4 -12.37 13.34 4.39
C ALA A 4 -10.86 13.52 4.41
N VAL A 5 -10.16 12.54 4.99
CA VAL A 5 -8.71 12.40 4.90
C VAL A 5 -8.37 11.04 4.31
N LEU A 6 -7.63 11.05 3.21
CA LEU A 6 -7.16 9.86 2.53
C LEU A 6 -5.65 9.73 2.73
N PHE A 7 -5.19 8.52 2.94
CA PHE A 7 -3.78 8.23 3.22
C PHE A 7 -3.19 7.27 2.19
N ASP A 8 -1.95 7.48 1.82
CA ASP A 8 -1.12 6.38 1.37
C ASP A 8 -0.81 5.43 2.53
N LEU A 9 -0.36 4.22 2.21
CA LEU A 9 -0.10 3.19 3.21
C LEU A 9 1.39 3.08 3.55
N ALA A 10 2.24 2.76 2.57
CA ALA A 10 3.65 2.49 2.79
C ALA A 10 4.45 3.79 3.00
N ASP A 11 5.29 3.82 4.03
CA ASP A 11 6.07 4.99 4.46
C ASP A 11 5.22 6.22 4.85
N THR A 12 3.90 6.05 4.88
CA THR A 12 2.94 7.05 5.39
C THR A 12 2.31 6.57 6.69
N LEU A 13 1.46 5.56 6.67
CA LEU A 13 0.86 4.92 7.85
C LEU A 13 1.73 3.78 8.40
N LEU A 14 2.31 2.97 7.50
CA LEU A 14 3.23 1.89 7.82
C LEU A 14 4.64 2.34 7.45
N GLN A 15 5.51 2.47 8.44
CA GLN A 15 6.91 2.90 8.25
C GLN A 15 7.80 1.69 7.99
N PHE A 16 8.79 1.86 7.11
CA PHE A 16 9.78 0.84 6.77
C PHE A 16 11.19 1.44 6.82
N ASP A 17 11.99 1.10 7.81
CA ASP A 17 13.33 1.66 7.97
C ASP A 17 14.27 1.32 6.81
N HIS A 18 14.36 0.05 6.48
CA HIS A 18 15.17 -0.45 5.36
C HIS A 18 14.53 -1.69 4.75
N LEU A 19 13.96 -1.54 3.55
CA LEU A 19 13.50 -2.66 2.75
C LEU A 19 14.55 -3.01 1.70
N ASP A 20 15.11 -4.21 1.78
CA ASP A 20 15.77 -4.84 0.65
C ASP A 20 14.74 -5.70 -0.12
N PRO A 21 14.26 -5.26 -1.29
CA PRO A 21 13.26 -5.99 -2.04
C PRO A 21 13.71 -7.41 -2.43
N ARG A 22 15.01 -7.61 -2.65
CA ARG A 22 15.55 -8.94 -3.00
C ARG A 22 15.53 -9.89 -1.81
N ALA A 23 15.93 -9.39 -0.64
CA ALA A 23 15.88 -10.17 0.59
C ALA A 23 14.44 -10.52 0.97
N LEU A 24 13.52 -9.56 0.91
CA LEU A 24 12.10 -9.79 1.18
C LEU A 24 11.50 -10.83 0.22
N PHE A 25 11.80 -10.72 -1.08
CA PHE A 25 11.38 -11.68 -2.08
C PHE A 25 11.89 -13.09 -1.75
N LYS A 26 13.19 -13.24 -1.46
CA LYS A 26 13.79 -14.54 -1.11
C LYS A 26 13.17 -15.13 0.17
N MET A 27 12.90 -14.29 1.16
CA MET A 27 12.21 -14.73 2.39
C MET A 27 10.77 -15.15 2.11
N GLY A 28 10.03 -14.40 1.29
CA GLY A 28 8.68 -14.75 0.86
C GLY A 28 8.65 -16.08 0.11
N ALA A 29 9.51 -16.27 -0.88
CA ALA A 29 9.64 -17.53 -1.62
C ALA A 29 9.99 -18.71 -0.70
N ARG A 30 10.86 -18.51 0.29
CA ARG A 30 11.21 -19.54 1.29
C ARG A 30 10.02 -19.90 2.17
N ASN A 31 9.23 -18.91 2.59
CA ASN A 31 8.05 -19.15 3.43
C ASN A 31 6.98 -19.94 2.68
N THR A 32 6.72 -19.63 1.40
CA THR A 32 5.78 -20.38 0.57
C THR A 32 6.28 -21.81 0.32
N TYR A 33 7.57 -21.98 -0.04
CA TYR A 33 8.16 -23.29 -0.27
C TYR A 33 8.06 -24.19 0.96
N ARG A 34 8.40 -23.67 2.15
CA ARG A 34 8.28 -24.41 3.40
C ARG A 34 6.84 -24.86 3.67
N HIS A 35 5.88 -24.00 3.39
CA HIS A 35 4.48 -24.35 3.59
C HIS A 35 4.03 -25.45 2.63
N LEU A 36 4.36 -25.33 1.34
CA LEU A 36 4.10 -26.39 0.37
C LEU A 36 4.75 -27.73 0.77
N HIS A 37 5.94 -27.68 1.37
CA HIS A 37 6.62 -28.87 1.91
C HIS A 37 5.85 -29.49 3.08
N THR A 38 5.27 -28.68 3.97
CA THR A 38 4.42 -29.20 5.06
C THR A 38 3.13 -29.84 4.56
N MET A 39 2.65 -29.44 3.39
CA MET A 39 1.50 -30.05 2.70
C MET A 39 1.86 -31.38 2.02
N LYS A 40 3.14 -31.81 2.09
CA LYS A 40 3.67 -33.05 1.47
C LYS A 40 3.46 -33.10 -0.06
N LEU A 41 3.44 -31.93 -0.71
CA LEU A 41 3.30 -31.84 -2.16
C LEU A 41 4.63 -32.17 -2.87
N PRO A 42 4.59 -32.68 -4.12
CA PRO A 42 5.79 -32.90 -4.91
C PRO A 42 6.41 -31.55 -5.27
N LEU A 43 7.61 -31.27 -4.75
CA LEU A 43 8.29 -30.01 -4.96
C LEU A 43 9.62 -30.22 -5.70
N PRO A 44 9.98 -29.32 -6.61
CA PRO A 44 11.35 -29.27 -7.13
C PRO A 44 12.30 -28.79 -6.07
N GLU A 45 13.61 -28.86 -6.31
CA GLU A 45 14.60 -28.23 -5.44
C GLU A 45 14.29 -26.74 -5.21
N PHE A 46 14.63 -26.24 -4.03
CA PHE A 46 14.32 -24.86 -3.62
C PHE A 46 14.92 -23.82 -4.57
N GLU A 47 16.10 -24.08 -5.12
CA GLU A 47 16.77 -23.20 -6.10
C GLU A 47 15.97 -23.08 -7.40
N VAL A 48 15.39 -24.18 -7.87
CA VAL A 48 14.52 -24.21 -9.06
C VAL A 48 13.25 -23.44 -8.78
N TYR A 49 12.59 -23.70 -7.66
CA TYR A 49 11.38 -23.00 -7.23
C TYR A 49 11.63 -21.49 -7.16
N THR A 50 12.69 -21.07 -6.46
CA THR A 50 13.02 -19.65 -6.28
C THR A 50 13.35 -18.96 -7.60
N ARG A 51 14.04 -19.64 -8.52
CA ARG A 51 14.38 -19.12 -9.85
C ARG A 51 13.13 -18.89 -10.70
N VAL A 52 12.21 -19.83 -10.71
CA VAL A 52 10.94 -19.73 -11.46
C VAL A 52 10.09 -18.59 -10.86
N HIS A 53 9.98 -18.54 -9.54
CA HIS A 53 9.24 -17.51 -8.82
C HIS A 53 9.82 -16.10 -9.13
N PHE A 54 11.13 -15.93 -9.05
CA PHE A 54 11.79 -14.65 -9.34
C PHE A 54 11.56 -14.20 -10.79
N ARG A 55 11.66 -15.12 -11.76
CA ARG A 55 11.42 -14.80 -13.17
C ARG A 55 9.98 -14.38 -13.41
N ALA A 56 9.01 -15.08 -12.81
CA ALA A 56 7.60 -14.74 -12.92
C ALA A 56 7.31 -13.35 -12.34
N PHE A 57 7.81 -13.07 -11.12
CA PHE A 57 7.64 -11.78 -10.46
C PHE A 57 8.29 -10.65 -11.25
N ARG A 58 9.56 -10.80 -11.65
CA ARG A 58 10.30 -9.81 -12.44
C ARG A 58 9.60 -9.47 -13.75
N ARG A 59 9.06 -10.49 -14.45
CA ARG A 59 8.29 -10.28 -15.69
C ARG A 59 7.08 -9.40 -15.42
N GLN A 60 6.29 -9.70 -14.40
CA GLN A 60 5.11 -8.90 -14.06
C GLN A 60 5.48 -7.47 -13.63
N TYR A 61 6.54 -7.32 -12.84
CA TYR A 61 7.03 -6.00 -12.43
C TYR A 61 7.45 -5.13 -13.63
N ILE A 62 8.16 -5.70 -14.61
CA ILE A 62 8.54 -4.98 -15.84
C ILE A 62 7.28 -4.56 -16.61
N TRP A 63 6.33 -5.49 -16.81
CA TRP A 63 5.09 -5.22 -17.53
C TRP A 63 4.20 -4.21 -16.80
N SER A 64 4.15 -4.23 -15.49
CA SER A 64 3.39 -3.26 -14.69
C SER A 64 3.91 -1.83 -14.88
N ASN A 65 5.23 -1.67 -14.94
CA ASN A 65 5.85 -0.36 -15.18
C ASN A 65 5.58 0.16 -16.60
N ILE A 66 5.63 -0.71 -17.61
CA ILE A 66 5.32 -0.36 -19.01
C ILE A 66 3.84 0.04 -19.14
N ARG A 67 2.94 -0.76 -18.58
CA ARG A 67 1.49 -0.56 -18.70
C ARG A 67 0.95 0.46 -17.71
N ARG A 68 1.75 0.91 -16.75
CA ARG A 68 1.33 1.78 -15.63
C ARG A 68 0.15 1.22 -14.84
N ARG A 69 0.10 -0.11 -14.70
CA ARG A 69 -0.91 -0.86 -13.94
C ARG A 69 -0.20 -1.86 -13.05
N ASP A 70 -0.63 -1.94 -11.80
CA ASP A 70 -0.09 -2.94 -10.90
C ASP A 70 -0.69 -4.32 -11.21
N PHE A 71 0.01 -5.36 -10.81
CA PHE A 71 -0.41 -6.74 -10.94
C PHE A 71 -0.80 -7.27 -9.55
N ASN A 72 -1.55 -8.39 -9.53
CA ASN A 72 -1.85 -9.08 -8.28
C ASN A 72 -0.87 -10.24 -8.09
N VAL A 73 -0.30 -10.34 -6.90
CA VAL A 73 0.65 -11.40 -6.54
C VAL A 73 0.00 -12.79 -6.54
N ASN A 74 -1.32 -12.89 -6.36
CA ASN A 74 -2.06 -14.14 -6.55
C ASN A 74 -1.74 -14.76 -7.90
N ASP A 75 -1.85 -13.97 -8.98
CA ASP A 75 -1.61 -14.44 -10.36
C ASP A 75 -0.17 -14.92 -10.55
N VAL A 76 0.78 -14.29 -9.86
CA VAL A 76 2.18 -14.70 -9.94
C VAL A 76 2.38 -16.06 -9.28
N ILE A 77 1.82 -16.25 -8.09
CA ILE A 77 1.93 -17.51 -7.35
C ILE A 77 1.22 -18.63 -8.12
N CYS A 78 0.00 -18.43 -8.59
CA CYS A 78 -0.72 -19.41 -9.40
C CYS A 78 0.09 -19.85 -10.63
N ARG A 79 0.67 -18.89 -11.37
CA ARG A 79 1.53 -19.20 -12.54
C ARG A 79 2.78 -19.99 -12.17
N VAL A 80 3.38 -19.72 -11.00
CA VAL A 80 4.54 -20.48 -10.52
C VAL A 80 4.15 -21.92 -10.22
N LEU A 81 3.04 -22.11 -9.51
CA LEU A 81 2.53 -23.44 -9.15
C LEU A 81 2.19 -24.26 -10.40
N THR A 82 1.44 -23.66 -11.35
CA THR A 82 1.11 -24.31 -12.63
C THR A 82 2.36 -24.68 -13.41
N LYS A 83 3.33 -23.75 -13.52
CA LYS A 83 4.57 -23.99 -14.27
C LYS A 83 5.43 -25.11 -13.68
N LEU A 84 5.36 -25.29 -12.36
CA LEU A 84 6.10 -26.34 -11.64
C LEU A 84 5.28 -27.60 -11.42
N ALA A 85 4.05 -27.67 -11.97
CA ALA A 85 3.10 -28.76 -11.79
C ALA A 85 2.86 -29.12 -10.30
N ILE A 86 2.83 -28.10 -9.41
CA ILE A 86 2.56 -28.28 -7.99
C ILE A 86 1.04 -28.23 -7.81
N PRO A 87 0.40 -29.34 -7.36
CA PRO A 87 -1.05 -29.45 -7.26
C PRO A 87 -1.57 -28.80 -5.97
N VAL A 88 -1.86 -27.50 -6.04
CA VAL A 88 -2.46 -26.71 -4.94
C VAL A 88 -3.91 -26.38 -5.32
N VAL A 89 -4.82 -26.53 -4.38
CA VAL A 89 -6.21 -26.13 -4.55
C VAL A 89 -6.38 -24.64 -4.34
N ASP A 90 -7.36 -24.04 -5.01
CA ASP A 90 -7.55 -22.57 -5.01
C ASP A 90 -7.79 -22.01 -3.59
N SER A 91 -8.41 -22.78 -2.71
CA SER A 91 -8.63 -22.38 -1.31
C SER A 91 -7.35 -22.14 -0.52
N ASP A 92 -6.21 -22.72 -0.92
CA ASP A 92 -4.93 -22.58 -0.23
C ASP A 92 -4.09 -21.40 -0.74
N ILE A 93 -4.45 -20.84 -1.90
CA ILE A 93 -3.72 -19.72 -2.50
C ILE A 93 -3.64 -18.51 -1.56
N PRO A 94 -4.71 -18.07 -0.88
CA PRO A 94 -4.64 -16.93 0.03
C PRO A 94 -3.61 -17.10 1.15
N GLU A 95 -3.50 -18.30 1.74
CA GLU A 95 -2.52 -18.56 2.79
C GLU A 95 -1.08 -18.58 2.24
N LEU A 96 -0.87 -19.13 1.04
CA LEU A 96 0.44 -19.07 0.37
C LEU A 96 0.87 -17.62 0.12
N VAL A 97 -0.03 -16.80 -0.40
CA VAL A 97 0.25 -15.38 -0.68
C VAL A 97 0.49 -14.61 0.61
N TRP A 98 -0.28 -14.89 1.66
CA TRP A 98 -0.03 -14.31 2.98
C TRP A 98 1.36 -14.68 3.52
N ARG A 99 1.79 -15.93 3.39
CA ARG A 99 3.13 -16.37 3.80
C ARG A 99 4.24 -15.68 2.99
N TRP A 100 3.98 -15.44 1.72
CA TRP A 100 4.87 -14.67 0.87
C TRP A 100 4.98 -13.22 1.34
N TYR A 101 3.87 -12.61 1.77
CA TYR A 101 3.80 -11.22 2.20
C TYR A 101 4.32 -11.00 3.64
N ARG A 102 4.28 -12.00 4.52
CA ARG A 102 4.68 -11.89 5.93
C ARG A 102 6.03 -11.23 6.20
N PRO A 103 7.10 -11.38 5.39
CA PRO A 103 8.35 -10.65 5.60
C PRO A 103 8.18 -9.14 5.59
N VAL A 104 7.25 -8.61 4.79
CA VAL A 104 6.91 -7.18 4.76
C VAL A 104 6.25 -6.76 6.07
N VAL A 105 5.26 -7.55 6.53
CA VAL A 105 4.56 -7.29 7.81
C VAL A 105 5.54 -7.18 8.98
N ARG A 106 6.55 -8.05 9.04
CA ARG A 106 7.55 -8.06 10.12
C ARG A 106 8.49 -6.86 10.13
N LYS A 107 8.54 -6.10 9.05
CA LYS A 107 9.40 -4.93 8.88
C LYS A 107 8.65 -3.62 9.02
N ALA A 108 7.32 -3.69 9.02
CA ALA A 108 6.48 -2.52 9.20
C ALA A 108 6.42 -2.11 10.67
N THR A 109 6.39 -0.81 10.89
CA THR A 109 6.09 -0.22 12.18
C THR A 109 5.06 0.90 12.00
N VAL A 110 4.29 1.19 13.03
CA VAL A 110 3.34 2.30 13.07
C VAL A 110 3.89 3.39 13.97
N GLU A 111 3.93 4.62 13.47
CA GLU A 111 4.43 5.77 14.20
C GLU A 111 3.60 6.00 15.49
N THR A 112 4.28 6.31 16.57
CA THR A 112 3.63 6.58 17.87
C THR A 112 2.61 7.70 17.73
N GLY A 113 1.42 7.52 18.34
CA GLY A 113 0.34 8.49 18.26
C GLY A 113 -0.61 8.33 17.07
N THR A 114 -0.24 7.57 16.02
CA THR A 114 -1.08 7.39 14.81
C THR A 114 -2.50 6.96 15.15
N ARG A 115 -2.67 5.94 16.01
CA ARG A 115 -4.02 5.43 16.35
C ARG A 115 -4.84 6.44 17.15
N ALA A 116 -4.20 7.23 18.00
CA ALA A 116 -4.86 8.31 18.74
C ALA A 116 -5.33 9.40 17.78
N MET A 117 -4.46 9.86 16.90
CA MET A 117 -4.77 10.85 15.85
C MET A 117 -5.95 10.37 14.95
N LEU A 118 -5.92 9.13 14.46
CA LEU A 118 -7.00 8.59 13.62
C LEU A 118 -8.34 8.54 14.35
N ARG A 119 -8.32 8.23 15.65
CA ARG A 119 -9.53 8.27 16.50
C ARG A 119 -10.07 9.69 16.63
N GLU A 120 -9.21 10.65 16.84
CA GLU A 120 -9.56 12.07 16.95
C GLU A 120 -10.14 12.60 15.63
N ILE A 121 -9.53 12.28 14.50
CA ILE A 121 -10.05 12.64 13.17
C ILE A 121 -11.47 12.07 12.95
N ARG A 122 -11.72 10.82 13.38
CA ARG A 122 -13.07 10.24 13.34
C ARG A 122 -14.07 10.94 14.26
N GLN A 123 -13.63 11.37 15.46
CA GLN A 123 -14.46 12.14 16.40
C GLN A 123 -14.83 13.51 15.83
N MET A 124 -13.97 14.11 14.98
CA MET A 124 -14.29 15.31 14.22
C MET A 124 -15.32 15.08 13.11
N GLY A 125 -15.80 13.84 12.91
CA GLY A 125 -16.77 13.48 11.88
C GLY A 125 -16.15 13.31 10.48
N LEU A 126 -14.81 13.30 10.35
CA LEU A 126 -14.13 13.15 9.07
C LEU A 126 -14.07 11.68 8.64
N LYS A 127 -14.32 11.43 7.37
CA LYS A 127 -14.20 10.10 6.76
C LYS A 127 -12.74 9.77 6.49
N LEU A 128 -12.36 8.50 6.68
CA LEU A 128 -10.99 8.02 6.46
C LEU A 128 -10.95 6.98 5.35
N ALA A 129 -9.92 7.06 4.49
CA ALA A 129 -9.66 6.06 3.47
C ALA A 129 -8.18 5.81 3.23
N ILE A 130 -7.86 4.68 2.61
CA ILE A 130 -6.53 4.36 2.10
C ILE A 130 -6.58 4.32 0.58
N VAL A 131 -5.55 4.90 -0.08
CA VAL A 131 -5.28 4.75 -1.51
C VAL A 131 -3.82 4.38 -1.70
N SER A 132 -3.52 3.13 -2.06
CA SER A 132 -2.14 2.65 -2.11
C SER A 132 -1.80 1.91 -3.40
N ASN A 133 -0.58 2.17 -3.91
CA ASN A 133 0.01 1.38 -4.99
C ASN A 133 0.64 0.11 -4.40
N THR A 134 0.16 -1.04 -4.85
CA THR A 134 0.60 -2.33 -4.30
C THR A 134 0.36 -3.48 -5.29
N CYS A 135 1.18 -4.52 -5.20
CA CYS A 135 0.91 -5.80 -5.85
C CYS A 135 0.30 -6.84 -4.88
N ALA A 136 0.24 -6.52 -3.59
CA ALA A 136 -0.39 -7.39 -2.61
C ALA A 136 -1.92 -7.35 -2.76
N PRO A 137 -2.63 -8.49 -2.64
CA PRO A 137 -4.08 -8.50 -2.63
C PRO A 137 -4.63 -7.86 -1.35
N ASP A 138 -5.87 -7.40 -1.43
CA ASP A 138 -6.60 -6.71 -0.36
C ASP A 138 -6.60 -7.48 0.97
N TYR A 139 -6.92 -8.77 0.95
CA TYR A 139 -6.94 -9.60 2.16
C TYR A 139 -5.59 -9.66 2.89
N CYS A 140 -4.47 -9.54 2.18
CA CYS A 140 -3.14 -9.46 2.81
C CYS A 140 -2.93 -8.11 3.50
N LEU A 141 -3.36 -7.05 2.86
CA LEU A 141 -3.24 -5.69 3.41
C LEU A 141 -4.22 -5.48 4.56
N ASP A 142 -5.44 -5.99 4.42
CA ASP A 142 -6.44 -5.92 5.48
C ASP A 142 -5.97 -6.68 6.74
N ARG A 143 -5.44 -7.90 6.58
CA ARG A 143 -4.83 -8.66 7.67
C ARG A 143 -3.61 -7.96 8.28
N HIS A 144 -2.82 -7.25 7.46
CA HIS A 144 -1.71 -6.43 7.96
C HIS A 144 -2.22 -5.25 8.80
N LEU A 145 -3.20 -4.51 8.28
CA LEU A 145 -3.84 -3.40 9.00
C LEU A 145 -4.52 -3.86 10.30
N GLU A 146 -5.12 -5.06 10.30
CA GLU A 146 -5.71 -5.66 11.48
C GLU A 146 -4.65 -5.97 12.55
N ASN A 147 -3.51 -6.57 12.18
CA ASN A 147 -2.38 -6.82 13.08
C ASN A 147 -1.87 -5.53 13.71
N GLU A 148 -1.88 -4.42 12.94
CA GLU A 148 -1.48 -3.09 13.40
C GLU A 148 -2.62 -2.31 14.07
N LYS A 149 -3.82 -2.90 14.25
CA LYS A 149 -5.01 -2.25 14.83
C LYS A 149 -5.36 -0.94 14.10
N LEU A 150 -5.24 -0.96 12.78
CA LEU A 150 -5.55 0.17 11.90
C LEU A 150 -6.78 -0.09 11.03
N LEU A 151 -7.15 -1.35 10.79
CA LEU A 151 -8.21 -1.73 9.85
C LEU A 151 -9.55 -1.05 10.17
N GLU A 152 -9.90 -0.95 11.44
CA GLU A 152 -11.16 -0.37 11.92
C GLU A 152 -11.35 1.11 11.54
N PHE A 153 -10.25 1.85 11.30
CA PHE A 153 -10.31 3.26 10.93
C PHE A 153 -10.62 3.48 9.46
N PHE A 154 -10.39 2.49 8.61
CA PHE A 154 -10.43 2.63 7.16
C PHE A 154 -11.49 1.71 6.51
N PRO A 155 -12.78 2.05 6.61
CA PRO A 155 -13.82 1.28 5.93
C PRO A 155 -13.68 1.33 4.40
N THR A 156 -13.10 2.42 3.88
CA THR A 156 -12.82 2.61 2.46
C THR A 156 -11.34 2.44 2.18
N ARG A 157 -11.00 1.45 1.34
CA ARG A 157 -9.63 1.16 0.89
C ARG A 157 -9.65 0.93 -0.61
N VAL A 158 -8.68 1.55 -1.31
CA VAL A 158 -8.50 1.44 -2.76
C VAL A 158 -7.04 1.05 -3.02
N TYR A 159 -6.86 -0.17 -3.52
CA TYR A 159 -5.55 -0.74 -3.83
C TYR A 159 -5.38 -0.88 -5.33
N SER A 160 -4.25 -0.46 -5.87
CA SER A 160 -3.98 -0.50 -7.31
C SER A 160 -3.94 -1.92 -7.90
N SER A 161 -3.68 -2.94 -7.07
CA SER A 161 -3.77 -4.36 -7.47
C SER A 161 -5.17 -4.79 -7.88
N ASN A 162 -6.21 -4.08 -7.43
CA ASN A 162 -7.63 -4.38 -7.68
C ASN A 162 -8.32 -3.33 -8.55
N THR A 163 -7.55 -2.37 -9.09
CA THR A 163 -8.05 -1.32 -9.98
C THR A 163 -7.33 -1.32 -11.31
N LEU A 164 -7.90 -0.61 -12.29
CA LEU A 164 -7.23 -0.39 -13.57
C LEU A 164 -6.15 0.69 -13.51
N TYR A 165 -6.06 1.42 -12.39
CA TYR A 165 -5.26 2.62 -12.24
C TYR A 165 -4.33 2.51 -11.03
N ARG A 166 -3.16 3.15 -11.15
CA ARG A 166 -2.21 3.36 -10.04
C ARG A 166 -1.86 4.83 -9.92
N LYS A 167 -1.51 5.29 -8.72
CA LYS A 167 -0.97 6.65 -8.52
C LYS A 167 0.27 6.87 -9.40
N PRO A 168 0.43 8.01 -10.10
CA PRO A 168 -0.31 9.26 -9.96
C PRO A 168 -1.53 9.43 -10.89
N HIS A 169 -2.14 8.36 -11.41
CA HIS A 169 -3.34 8.51 -12.24
C HIS A 169 -4.50 9.03 -11.39
N PRO A 170 -5.20 10.13 -11.78
CA PRO A 170 -6.22 10.75 -10.94
C PRO A 170 -7.41 9.84 -10.64
N GLU A 171 -7.71 8.88 -11.53
CA GLU A 171 -8.85 7.98 -11.34
C GLU A 171 -8.78 7.12 -10.08
N ILE A 172 -7.58 6.72 -9.62
CA ILE A 172 -7.50 5.93 -8.38
C ILE A 172 -7.96 6.74 -7.16
N PHE A 173 -7.73 8.05 -7.17
CA PHE A 173 -8.21 8.97 -6.13
C PHE A 173 -9.72 9.19 -6.26
N ARG A 174 -10.24 9.37 -7.49
CA ARG A 174 -11.68 9.52 -7.74
C ARG A 174 -12.47 8.32 -7.26
N VAL A 175 -12.01 7.11 -7.54
CA VAL A 175 -12.63 5.87 -7.01
C VAL A 175 -12.77 5.92 -5.48
N ALA A 176 -11.78 6.47 -4.77
CA ALA A 176 -11.85 6.60 -3.32
C ALA A 176 -12.83 7.71 -2.88
N LEU A 177 -12.80 8.85 -3.57
CA LEU A 177 -13.71 9.97 -3.32
C LEU A 177 -15.17 9.57 -3.55
N ASP A 178 -15.46 8.86 -4.63
CA ASP A 178 -16.80 8.36 -4.96
C ASP A 178 -17.30 7.40 -3.87
N LYS A 179 -16.46 6.45 -3.42
CA LYS A 179 -16.81 5.55 -2.32
C LYS A 179 -17.08 6.28 -1.00
N LEU A 180 -16.40 7.40 -0.77
CA LEU A 180 -16.62 8.24 0.41
C LEU A 180 -17.80 9.19 0.25
N ASN A 181 -18.29 9.39 -0.97
CA ASN A 181 -19.27 10.42 -1.33
C ASN A 181 -18.83 11.82 -0.83
N VAL A 182 -17.65 12.25 -1.32
CA VAL A 182 -17.05 13.58 -1.06
C VAL A 182 -16.45 14.13 -2.34
N SER A 183 -16.47 15.48 -2.50
CA SER A 183 -15.79 16.12 -3.59
C SER A 183 -14.28 16.26 -3.32
N ALA A 184 -13.49 16.43 -4.37
CA ALA A 184 -12.04 16.43 -4.24
C ALA A 184 -11.52 17.59 -3.36
N GLU A 185 -12.12 18.77 -3.51
CA GLU A 185 -11.78 19.97 -2.73
C GLU A 185 -12.17 19.88 -1.24
N GLU A 186 -12.98 18.89 -0.89
CA GLU A 186 -13.37 18.57 0.50
C GLU A 186 -12.50 17.47 1.12
N ALA A 187 -11.47 17.01 0.39
CA ALA A 187 -10.63 15.91 0.81
C ALA A 187 -9.15 16.30 0.88
N ILE A 188 -8.49 15.82 1.93
CA ILE A 188 -7.04 15.91 2.10
C ILE A 188 -6.44 14.55 1.71
N PHE A 189 -5.33 14.57 0.97
CA PHE A 189 -4.52 13.39 0.73
C PHE A 189 -3.16 13.53 1.40
N VAL A 190 -2.79 12.54 2.20
CA VAL A 190 -1.51 12.46 2.91
C VAL A 190 -0.66 11.35 2.30
N GLY A 191 0.58 11.65 1.88
CA GLY A 191 1.47 10.66 1.28
C GLY A 191 2.94 11.05 1.31
N ASP A 192 3.84 10.08 1.04
CA ASP A 192 5.30 10.25 1.11
C ASP A 192 5.95 10.57 -0.24
N LEU A 193 5.35 10.19 -1.37
CA LEU A 193 5.92 10.33 -2.69
C LEU A 193 5.38 11.55 -3.44
N LEU A 194 6.23 12.59 -3.63
CA LEU A 194 5.86 13.79 -4.38
C LEU A 194 5.27 13.48 -5.78
N GLY A 195 5.82 12.48 -6.47
CA GLY A 195 5.39 12.13 -7.83
C GLY A 195 4.10 11.33 -7.89
N ALA A 196 3.94 10.33 -7.01
CA ALA A 196 2.80 9.45 -7.03
C ALA A 196 1.62 10.01 -6.22
N ASP A 197 1.90 10.46 -5.00
CA ASP A 197 0.87 10.87 -4.05
C ASP A 197 0.46 12.33 -4.28
N ILE A 198 1.40 13.24 -4.08
CA ILE A 198 1.12 14.67 -4.08
C ILE A 198 0.70 15.15 -5.47
N ASN A 199 1.46 14.80 -6.51
CA ASN A 199 1.10 15.18 -7.87
C ASN A 199 -0.19 14.51 -8.35
N GLY A 200 -0.42 13.25 -7.96
CA GLY A 200 -1.62 12.51 -8.30
C GLY A 200 -2.87 13.09 -7.64
N ALA A 201 -2.84 13.30 -6.32
CA ALA A 201 -3.94 13.88 -5.55
C ALA A 201 -4.25 15.31 -5.98
N ARG A 202 -3.21 16.14 -6.22
CA ARG A 202 -3.38 17.50 -6.75
C ARG A 202 -4.06 17.51 -8.13
N ARG A 203 -3.71 16.59 -9.02
CA ARG A 203 -4.38 16.44 -10.32
C ARG A 203 -5.82 15.97 -10.21
N ALA A 204 -6.17 15.30 -9.12
CA ALA A 204 -7.54 14.94 -8.79
C ALA A 204 -8.32 16.09 -8.13
N GLY A 205 -7.67 17.22 -7.79
CA GLY A 205 -8.28 18.39 -7.16
C GLY A 205 -8.30 18.38 -5.64
N MET A 206 -7.54 17.47 -5.00
CA MET A 206 -7.48 17.34 -3.55
C MET A 206 -6.47 18.30 -2.92
N ILE A 207 -6.66 18.63 -1.65
CA ILE A 207 -5.66 19.27 -0.80
C ILE A 207 -4.57 18.23 -0.48
N THR A 208 -3.31 18.62 -0.54
CA THR A 208 -2.18 17.70 -0.43
C THR A 208 -1.33 17.98 0.79
N VAL A 209 -1.02 16.93 1.54
CA VAL A 209 -0.11 16.94 2.68
C VAL A 209 1.04 15.97 2.41
N TRP A 210 2.25 16.50 2.32
CA TRP A 210 3.43 15.67 2.12
C TRP A 210 4.10 15.34 3.43
N LYS A 211 4.24 14.05 3.70
CA LYS A 211 5.02 13.49 4.82
C LYS A 211 6.22 12.75 4.26
N PRO A 212 7.39 13.38 4.14
CA PRO A 212 8.56 12.71 3.56
C PRO A 212 8.97 11.49 4.39
N ALA A 213 9.17 10.35 3.74
CA ALA A 213 9.83 9.23 4.38
C ALA A 213 11.27 9.59 4.76
N ALA A 214 11.83 8.98 5.79
CA ALA A 214 13.18 9.27 6.27
C ALA A 214 14.25 9.18 5.15
N ARG A 215 14.03 8.25 4.20
CA ARG A 215 14.90 8.04 3.02
C ARG A 215 14.74 9.10 1.92
N THR A 216 13.66 9.87 1.89
CA THR A 216 13.33 10.82 0.81
C THR A 216 13.62 12.27 1.14
N LYS A 217 14.07 12.59 2.36
CA LYS A 217 14.37 13.96 2.83
C LYS A 217 15.42 14.71 1.98
N SER A 218 16.13 14.03 1.08
CA SER A 218 17.23 14.59 0.26
C SER A 218 16.83 15.16 -1.11
N ALA A 219 15.55 15.26 -1.45
CA ALA A 219 15.12 15.73 -2.77
C ALA A 219 15.33 17.25 -2.97
N ARG A 220 16.54 17.64 -3.39
CA ARG A 220 16.99 19.03 -3.56
C ARG A 220 16.29 19.86 -4.66
N LYS A 221 15.50 19.27 -5.57
CA LYS A 221 14.73 20.01 -6.60
C LYS A 221 13.30 19.49 -6.65
N ARG A 222 12.44 20.12 -5.89
CA ARG A 222 11.00 19.80 -5.88
C ARG A 222 10.30 20.49 -7.05
N ARG A 223 9.92 19.74 -8.08
CA ARG A 223 9.03 20.23 -9.16
C ARG A 223 7.55 20.26 -8.73
N VAL A 224 7.19 19.48 -7.72
CA VAL A 224 5.83 19.39 -7.17
C VAL A 224 5.84 20.03 -5.79
N ARG A 225 4.95 21.00 -5.57
CA ARG A 225 4.78 21.65 -4.27
C ARG A 225 3.51 21.09 -3.61
N PRO A 226 3.59 20.51 -2.42
CA PRO A 226 2.43 20.16 -1.62
C PRO A 226 1.79 21.45 -1.07
N ASP A 227 0.50 21.38 -0.68
CA ASP A 227 -0.16 22.48 0.02
C ASP A 227 0.35 22.59 1.46
N HIS A 228 0.62 21.44 2.11
CA HIS A 228 1.21 21.36 3.44
C HIS A 228 2.32 20.29 3.49
N GLU A 229 3.26 20.48 4.42
CA GLU A 229 4.33 19.52 4.72
C GLU A 229 4.36 19.24 6.22
N ILE A 230 4.47 17.96 6.59
CA ILE A 230 4.53 17.51 7.98
C ILE A 230 5.71 16.58 8.19
N GLU A 231 6.30 16.57 9.38
CA GLU A 231 7.38 15.65 9.72
C GLU A 231 6.87 14.35 10.31
N LYS A 232 5.91 14.45 11.25
CA LYS A 232 5.25 13.32 11.89
C LYS A 232 3.82 13.22 11.42
N ILE A 233 3.27 12.02 11.43
CA ILE A 233 1.88 11.83 11.02
C ILE A 233 0.91 12.57 11.94
N THR A 234 1.26 12.73 13.22
CA THR A 234 0.47 13.46 14.21
C THR A 234 0.35 14.96 13.95
N ASP A 235 1.31 15.55 13.21
CA ASP A 235 1.28 16.98 12.85
C ASP A 235 0.13 17.30 11.88
N LEU A 236 -0.51 16.26 11.32
CA LEU A 236 -1.71 16.42 10.52
C LEU A 236 -2.85 17.11 11.30
N MET A 237 -2.89 16.96 12.62
CA MET A 237 -3.91 17.61 13.44
C MET A 237 -3.81 19.13 13.36
N ASP A 238 -2.61 19.69 13.33
CA ASP A 238 -2.39 21.13 13.18
C ASP A 238 -2.88 21.62 11.82
N VAL A 239 -2.64 20.84 10.76
CA VAL A 239 -3.14 21.14 9.40
C VAL A 239 -4.67 21.16 9.39
N LEU A 240 -5.31 20.18 10.03
CA LEU A 240 -6.78 20.10 10.08
C LEU A 240 -7.37 21.28 10.87
N CYS A 241 -6.78 21.65 12.00
CA CYS A 241 -7.22 22.82 12.80
C CYS A 241 -7.12 24.12 12.00
N HIS A 242 -5.99 24.35 11.32
CA HIS A 242 -5.81 25.55 10.49
C HIS A 242 -6.80 25.60 9.31
N THR A 243 -7.03 24.45 8.66
CA THR A 243 -7.97 24.37 7.52
C THR A 243 -9.44 24.59 7.96
N ALA A 244 -9.76 24.28 9.21
CA ALA A 244 -11.09 24.52 9.78
C ALA A 244 -11.30 26.02 10.17
N GLN A 245 -10.24 26.75 10.53
CA GLN A 245 -10.30 28.17 10.96
C GLN A 245 -10.33 29.16 9.79
N LEU A 246 -9.89 28.76 8.59
CA LEU A 246 -9.79 29.63 7.41
C LEU A 246 -11.10 29.72 6.60
N ARG A 247 -12.21 29.25 7.14
CA ARG A 247 -13.56 29.30 6.55
C ARG A 247 -14.63 29.57 7.61
#